data_7c049a2fbcef2a658f7e292bf276d408
#
_entry.id   7c049a2fbcef2a658f7e292bf276d408
#
_cell.length_a   1.000
_cell.length_b   1.000
_cell.length_c   1.000
_cell.angle_alpha   90.00
_cell.angle_beta   90.00
_cell.angle_gamma   90.00
#
_symmetry.space_group_name_H-M   'P 1'
#
loop_
_entity.id
_entity.type
_entity.pdbx_description
1 polymer ?
#
loop_
_entity_poly.entity_id
_entity_poly.type
_entity_poly.pdbx_seq_one_letter_code
_entity_poly.pdbx_strand_id
1 'polypeptide(L)'
;MPRKRIKRKESDLKVISQKSKIHFQSVFDTHCHLEFIRRRNRDVWNLSDCMEMDGEDLGDKFRGCIVNFCQPSEWSRGQNHDQLSPLLLEAAEDIRIGLTIGCHPHFADQMTNGRWSQLSRLVSSPSPEFPTLKLVAVGECGLDYSRKNTVPREVQKKVFYKQLRLAMEFNLPLVLHIRDAEEDGLEVLDEVGVPANYPIHRHCFGGDLKAAKYWISKFPGSKIGVTGLITYSHAVDAVKVVEQISLEKLLLETDAPYFVPRAVKNRHNCSFPGHVIHVAEEVAKIKKIMLKVVLDQNLINAKEIYKVFFCHKHHNRIRSYQEEEKESNLMGNDRKKSKVEAKRLRCLN
;
A
#
# COMPACT_ATOMS: atom_id res chain seq x y z
N MET A 1 52.02 14.53 20.98
CA MET A 1 50.89 14.28 21.91
C MET A 1 49.99 13.17 21.36
N PRO A 2 49.82 12.03 21.99
CA PRO A 2 49.03 10.92 21.47
C PRO A 2 47.52 11.15 21.72
N ARG A 3 46.69 10.93 20.67
CA ARG A 3 45.25 11.00 20.75
C ARG A 3 44.69 9.86 21.62
N LYS A 4 44.03 10.18 22.72
CA LYS A 4 43.29 9.23 23.58
C LYS A 4 42.12 8.65 22.79
N ARG A 5 42.16 7.35 22.54
CA ARG A 5 41.07 6.53 21.99
C ARG A 5 40.04 6.27 23.11
N ILE A 6 38.89 6.92 23.05
CA ILE A 6 37.81 6.67 24.02
C ILE A 6 37.22 5.28 23.69
N LYS A 7 37.50 4.29 24.53
CA LYS A 7 36.84 2.98 24.50
C LYS A 7 35.41 3.16 25.05
N ARG A 8 34.41 3.14 24.18
CA ARG A 8 33.02 2.99 24.64
C ARG A 8 32.86 1.60 25.27
N LYS A 9 32.25 1.53 26.44
CA LYS A 9 32.05 0.27 27.18
C LYS A 9 31.00 -0.57 26.46
N GLU A 10 31.22 -1.87 26.35
CA GLU A 10 30.30 -2.87 25.76
C GLU A 10 28.90 -2.88 26.43
N SER A 11 28.81 -2.38 27.68
CA SER A 11 27.57 -2.17 28.41
C SER A 11 26.62 -1.18 27.73
N ASP A 12 27.18 -0.14 27.05
CA ASP A 12 26.37 0.91 26.42
C ASP A 12 25.73 0.41 25.12
N LEU A 13 26.39 -0.54 24.43
CA LEU A 13 25.87 -1.19 23.24
C LEU A 13 24.74 -2.20 23.57
N LYS A 14 24.83 -2.89 24.72
CA LYS A 14 23.77 -3.81 25.18
C LYS A 14 22.50 -3.09 25.64
N VAL A 15 22.61 -1.91 26.25
CA VAL A 15 21.46 -1.09 26.69
C VAL A 15 20.72 -0.50 25.48
N ILE A 16 21.44 -0.15 24.40
CA ILE A 16 20.82 0.32 23.15
C ILE A 16 20.09 -0.83 22.43
N SER A 17 20.62 -2.08 22.47
CA SER A 17 20.01 -3.23 21.82
C SER A 17 18.76 -3.76 22.56
N GLN A 18 18.63 -3.55 23.87
CA GLN A 18 17.46 -4.00 24.64
C GLN A 18 16.29 -3.01 24.63
N LYS A 19 16.51 -1.71 24.34
CA LYS A 19 15.43 -0.71 24.20
C LYS A 19 14.82 -0.63 22.80
N SER A 20 15.35 -1.34 21.81
CA SER A 20 14.87 -1.31 20.40
C SER A 20 13.92 -2.46 20.02
N LYS A 21 13.40 -3.23 21.00
CA LYS A 21 12.59 -4.44 20.69
C LYS A 21 11.10 -4.21 20.49
N ILE A 22 10.60 -2.97 20.40
CA ILE A 22 9.20 -2.70 20.08
C ILE A 22 9.11 -1.57 19.06
N HIS A 23 9.48 -1.83 17.81
CA HIS A 23 9.07 -1.00 16.70
C HIS A 23 8.63 -1.92 15.57
N PHE A 24 7.31 -2.16 15.49
CA PHE A 24 6.69 -2.85 14.37
C PHE A 24 6.99 -2.05 13.09
N GLN A 25 7.79 -2.62 12.21
CA GLN A 25 7.93 -2.11 10.85
C GLN A 25 6.63 -2.44 10.13
N SER A 26 5.87 -1.42 9.75
CA SER A 26 4.59 -1.60 9.07
C SER A 26 4.80 -1.55 7.57
N VAL A 27 4.55 -2.66 6.90
CA VAL A 27 4.63 -2.81 5.45
C VAL A 27 3.25 -2.57 4.86
N PHE A 28 3.16 -1.69 3.86
CA PHE A 28 1.90 -1.34 3.19
C PHE A 28 2.14 -1.11 1.71
N ASP A 29 1.40 -1.83 0.87
CA ASP A 29 1.46 -1.70 -0.58
C ASP A 29 0.42 -0.67 -1.06
N THR A 30 0.87 0.39 -1.72
CA THR A 30 -0.05 1.47 -2.13
C THR A 30 -0.72 1.24 -3.49
N HIS A 31 -0.39 0.15 -4.19
CA HIS A 31 -1.04 -0.20 -5.45
C HIS A 31 -0.76 -1.64 -5.89
N CYS A 32 -1.81 -2.44 -6.01
CA CYS A 32 -1.75 -3.80 -6.55
C CYS A 32 -3.08 -4.19 -7.24
N HIS A 33 -3.06 -5.30 -8.01
CA HIS A 33 -4.21 -5.84 -8.72
C HIS A 33 -4.42 -7.31 -8.35
N LEU A 34 -5.21 -7.58 -7.33
CA LEU A 34 -5.46 -8.96 -6.86
C LEU A 34 -6.14 -9.82 -7.94
N GLU A 35 -7.05 -9.23 -8.74
CA GLU A 35 -7.71 -9.92 -9.84
C GLU A 35 -6.74 -10.35 -10.95
N PHE A 36 -5.69 -9.57 -11.21
CA PHE A 36 -4.67 -9.93 -12.19
C PHE A 36 -3.67 -10.95 -11.63
N ILE A 37 -3.37 -10.90 -10.34
CA ILE A 37 -2.60 -11.95 -9.65
C ILE A 37 -3.33 -13.28 -9.80
N ARG A 38 -4.63 -13.33 -9.48
CA ARG A 38 -5.45 -14.53 -9.60
C ARG A 38 -5.52 -15.08 -11.04
N ARG A 39 -5.56 -14.22 -12.05
CA ARG A 39 -5.53 -14.65 -13.44
C ARG A 39 -4.22 -15.34 -13.83
N ARG A 40 -3.11 -14.87 -13.28
CA ARG A 40 -1.78 -15.46 -13.50
C ARG A 40 -1.55 -16.70 -12.68
N ASN A 41 -2.15 -16.73 -11.49
CA ASN A 41 -1.99 -17.80 -10.52
C ASN A 41 -3.35 -18.25 -9.98
N ARG A 42 -3.83 -19.38 -10.46
CA ARG A 42 -5.16 -19.91 -10.14
C ARG A 42 -5.30 -20.42 -8.71
N ASP A 43 -4.17 -20.64 -8.03
CA ASP A 43 -4.14 -21.10 -6.64
C ASP A 43 -4.35 -19.96 -5.64
N VAL A 44 -4.36 -18.69 -6.12
CA VAL A 44 -4.65 -17.52 -5.30
C VAL A 44 -6.15 -17.24 -5.30
N TRP A 45 -6.78 -17.34 -4.13
CA TRP A 45 -8.20 -17.06 -3.92
C TRP A 45 -8.45 -15.81 -3.11
N ASN A 46 -7.52 -15.45 -2.23
CA ASN A 46 -7.63 -14.32 -1.30
C ASN A 46 -6.27 -13.67 -1.03
N LEU A 47 -6.25 -12.64 -0.19
CA LEU A 47 -5.03 -11.94 0.17
C LEU A 47 -4.09 -12.81 1.03
N SER A 48 -4.64 -13.72 1.86
CA SER A 48 -3.81 -14.63 2.66
C SER A 48 -3.00 -15.57 1.76
N ASP A 49 -3.62 -16.12 0.70
CA ASP A 49 -2.90 -16.92 -0.30
C ASP A 49 -1.77 -16.11 -0.96
N CYS A 50 -2.01 -14.82 -1.27
CA CYS A 50 -0.96 -13.95 -1.78
C CYS A 50 0.21 -13.82 -0.82
N MET A 51 -0.06 -13.71 0.49
CA MET A 51 0.96 -13.56 1.53
C MET A 51 1.73 -14.86 1.79
N GLU A 52 1.09 -16.01 1.62
CA GLU A 52 1.77 -17.32 1.70
C GLU A 52 2.65 -17.58 0.48
N MET A 53 2.21 -17.15 -0.70
CA MET A 53 2.90 -17.38 -1.96
C MET A 53 4.03 -16.39 -2.25
N ASP A 54 4.03 -15.21 -1.61
CA ASP A 54 5.08 -14.22 -1.82
C ASP A 54 6.45 -14.69 -1.29
N GLY A 55 6.44 -15.66 -0.36
CA GLY A 55 7.63 -16.22 0.24
C GLY A 55 8.32 -15.30 1.24
N GLU A 56 7.67 -14.19 1.59
CA GLU A 56 8.15 -13.22 2.55
C GLU A 56 7.46 -13.45 3.90
N ASP A 57 8.22 -13.82 4.93
CA ASP A 57 7.70 -13.96 6.29
C ASP A 57 7.50 -12.58 6.93
N LEU A 58 6.51 -11.85 6.47
CA LEU A 58 6.17 -10.54 7.00
C LEU A 58 5.35 -10.62 8.28
N GLY A 59 4.59 -11.70 8.48
CA GLY A 59 3.73 -11.87 9.65
C GLY A 59 2.90 -10.63 9.96
N ASP A 60 2.91 -10.21 11.22
CA ASP A 60 2.19 -8.99 11.68
C ASP A 60 2.73 -7.67 11.11
N LYS A 61 3.79 -7.68 10.32
CA LYS A 61 4.34 -6.45 9.73
C LYS A 61 3.52 -5.97 8.54
N PHE A 62 2.91 -6.87 7.77
CA PHE A 62 2.05 -6.49 6.66
C PHE A 62 0.75 -5.87 7.19
N ARG A 63 0.48 -4.61 6.83
CA ARG A 63 -0.65 -3.83 7.33
C ARG A 63 -1.76 -3.66 6.32
N GLY A 64 -1.51 -4.01 5.07
CA GLY A 64 -2.53 -3.96 4.02
C GLY A 64 -2.05 -3.44 2.69
N CYS A 65 -3.01 -3.21 1.82
CA CYS A 65 -2.75 -2.72 0.47
C CYS A 65 -3.91 -1.88 -0.08
N ILE A 66 -3.62 -1.16 -1.17
CA ILE A 66 -4.61 -0.54 -2.03
C ILE A 66 -4.80 -1.42 -3.26
N VAL A 67 -6.02 -1.94 -3.41
CA VAL A 67 -6.39 -2.83 -4.52
C VAL A 67 -7.11 -2.02 -5.58
N ASN A 68 -6.65 -2.12 -6.83
CA ASN A 68 -7.15 -1.32 -7.94
C ASN A 68 -7.96 -2.18 -8.90
N PHE A 69 -9.28 -1.93 -8.99
CA PHE A 69 -10.18 -2.54 -9.96
C PHE A 69 -10.38 -1.62 -11.15
N CYS A 70 -9.58 -1.83 -12.17
CA CYS A 70 -9.48 -0.91 -13.30
C CYS A 70 -9.98 -1.49 -14.63
N GLN A 71 -10.51 -2.73 -14.63
CA GLN A 71 -11.12 -3.34 -15.79
C GLN A 71 -12.66 -3.37 -15.67
N PRO A 72 -13.40 -2.68 -16.54
CA PRO A 72 -14.87 -2.56 -16.44
C PRO A 72 -15.63 -3.90 -16.41
N SER A 73 -15.12 -4.93 -17.06
CA SER A 73 -15.73 -6.27 -17.05
C SER A 73 -15.68 -6.95 -15.67
N GLU A 74 -14.78 -6.51 -14.79
CA GLU A 74 -14.64 -7.07 -13.44
C GLU A 74 -15.54 -6.38 -12.40
N TRP A 75 -16.09 -5.18 -12.71
CA TRP A 75 -16.97 -4.46 -11.78
C TRP A 75 -18.33 -5.13 -11.60
N SER A 76 -18.76 -5.94 -12.56
CA SER A 76 -20.01 -6.66 -12.52
C SER A 76 -19.88 -8.00 -13.21
N ARG A 77 -19.62 -9.02 -12.44
CA ARG A 77 -20.12 -10.33 -12.81
C ARG A 77 -21.42 -10.51 -12.05
N GLY A 78 -22.53 -10.33 -12.81
CA GLY A 78 -23.88 -10.31 -12.28
C GLY A 78 -24.22 -11.51 -11.42
N GLN A 79 -25.14 -11.35 -10.49
CA GLN A 79 -25.82 -12.31 -9.59
C GLN A 79 -24.94 -13.33 -8.82
N ASN A 80 -23.68 -13.53 -9.21
CA ASN A 80 -22.67 -14.27 -8.47
C ASN A 80 -21.57 -13.28 -8.03
N HIS A 81 -21.84 -12.55 -6.95
CA HIS A 81 -20.90 -11.64 -6.29
C HIS A 81 -19.62 -12.34 -5.77
N ASP A 82 -19.48 -13.61 -6.06
CA ASP A 82 -18.56 -14.55 -5.42
C ASP A 82 -17.09 -14.42 -5.83
N GLN A 83 -16.73 -13.57 -6.78
CA GLN A 83 -15.33 -13.53 -7.23
C GLN A 83 -14.49 -12.36 -6.70
N LEU A 84 -15.10 -11.23 -6.30
CA LEU A 84 -14.35 -10.15 -5.63
C LEU A 84 -14.45 -10.25 -4.11
N SER A 85 -15.58 -10.73 -3.59
CA SER A 85 -15.85 -10.85 -2.16
C SER A 85 -14.86 -11.79 -1.44
N PRO A 86 -14.57 -13.01 -1.92
CA PRO A 86 -13.63 -13.89 -1.24
C PRO A 86 -12.20 -13.34 -1.23
N LEU A 87 -11.71 -12.75 -2.33
CA LEU A 87 -10.37 -12.17 -2.41
C LEU A 87 -10.12 -11.04 -1.40
N LEU A 88 -11.20 -10.40 -0.94
CA LEU A 88 -11.12 -9.22 -0.10
C LEU A 88 -11.62 -9.47 1.33
N LEU A 89 -12.57 -10.40 1.52
CA LEU A 89 -13.23 -10.62 2.81
C LEU A 89 -12.43 -11.50 3.78
N GLU A 90 -11.50 -12.31 3.29
CA GLU A 90 -10.64 -13.15 4.13
C GLU A 90 -9.32 -12.47 4.53
N ALA A 91 -9.25 -11.16 4.43
CA ALA A 91 -8.16 -10.42 5.06
C ALA A 91 -8.27 -10.55 6.58
N ALA A 92 -7.17 -10.89 7.24
CA ALA A 92 -7.11 -10.90 8.69
C ALA A 92 -7.62 -9.57 9.28
N GLU A 93 -8.25 -9.59 10.44
CA GLU A 93 -8.89 -8.40 11.06
C GLU A 93 -7.95 -7.18 11.16
N ASP A 94 -6.65 -7.40 11.20
CA ASP A 94 -5.62 -6.35 11.33
C ASP A 94 -5.10 -5.83 9.98
N ILE A 95 -5.48 -6.44 8.85
CA ILE A 95 -5.08 -6.02 7.51
C ILE A 95 -6.09 -5.00 6.97
N ARG A 96 -5.60 -3.87 6.46
CA ARG A 96 -6.41 -2.81 5.87
C ARG A 96 -6.35 -2.85 4.36
N ILE A 97 -7.50 -2.98 3.73
CA ILE A 97 -7.66 -2.94 2.28
C ILE A 97 -8.40 -1.67 1.91
N GLY A 98 -7.76 -0.85 1.08
CA GLY A 98 -8.41 0.25 0.39
C GLY A 98 -8.76 -0.20 -1.03
N LEU A 99 -9.95 0.18 -1.50
CA LEU A 99 -10.41 -0.14 -2.85
C LEU A 99 -10.35 1.09 -3.73
N THR A 100 -9.83 0.95 -4.94
CA THR A 100 -10.00 1.95 -6.01
C THR A 100 -10.79 1.36 -7.16
N ILE A 101 -11.61 2.15 -7.79
CA ILE A 101 -12.41 1.74 -8.96
C ILE A 101 -12.24 2.78 -10.06
N GLY A 102 -11.90 2.30 -11.26
CA GLY A 102 -11.73 3.12 -12.44
C GLY A 102 -11.66 2.30 -13.72
N CYS A 103 -11.41 2.97 -14.83
CA CYS A 103 -11.19 2.34 -16.12
C CYS A 103 -9.80 2.68 -16.63
N HIS A 104 -8.92 1.68 -16.65
CA HIS A 104 -7.59 1.79 -17.22
C HIS A 104 -7.65 2.13 -18.72
N PRO A 105 -6.75 2.94 -19.26
CA PRO A 105 -6.77 3.34 -20.68
C PRO A 105 -6.83 2.19 -21.67
N HIS A 106 -6.30 1.01 -21.34
CA HIS A 106 -6.41 -0.19 -22.18
C HIS A 106 -7.83 -0.75 -22.34
N PHE A 107 -8.77 -0.29 -21.51
CA PHE A 107 -10.17 -0.74 -21.52
C PHE A 107 -11.14 0.42 -21.78
N ALA A 108 -10.64 1.57 -22.21
CA ALA A 108 -11.47 2.76 -22.36
C ALA A 108 -12.58 2.59 -23.43
N ASP A 109 -12.38 1.75 -24.43
CA ASP A 109 -13.37 1.38 -25.44
C ASP A 109 -14.54 0.53 -24.87
N GLN A 110 -14.37 -0.06 -23.69
CA GLN A 110 -15.42 -0.82 -23.01
C GLN A 110 -16.42 0.06 -22.25
N MET A 111 -16.17 1.38 -22.17
CA MET A 111 -16.97 2.33 -21.38
C MET A 111 -18.28 2.73 -22.07
N THR A 112 -19.23 1.81 -22.10
CA THR A 112 -20.62 2.05 -22.53
C THR A 112 -21.41 2.91 -21.54
N ASN A 113 -22.58 3.42 -21.94
CA ASN A 113 -23.47 4.18 -21.01
C ASN A 113 -23.85 3.34 -19.76
N GLY A 114 -24.07 2.04 -19.93
CA GLY A 114 -24.34 1.14 -18.79
C GLY A 114 -23.15 1.05 -17.84
N ARG A 115 -21.93 0.99 -18.34
CA ARG A 115 -20.70 0.99 -17.53
C ARG A 115 -20.48 2.32 -16.80
N TRP A 116 -20.78 3.44 -17.45
CA TRP A 116 -20.75 4.76 -16.77
C TRP A 116 -21.74 4.82 -15.62
N SER A 117 -22.99 4.39 -15.84
CA SER A 117 -24.00 4.34 -14.75
C SER A 117 -23.57 3.41 -13.62
N GLN A 118 -22.90 2.32 -13.94
CA GLN A 118 -22.37 1.40 -12.95
C GLN A 118 -21.22 2.02 -12.14
N LEU A 119 -20.22 2.61 -12.82
CA LEU A 119 -19.09 3.29 -12.15
C LEU A 119 -19.59 4.39 -11.22
N SER A 120 -20.51 5.23 -11.71
CA SER A 120 -21.11 6.30 -10.91
C SER A 120 -21.79 5.77 -9.65
N ARG A 121 -22.56 4.67 -9.74
CA ARG A 121 -23.17 4.03 -8.57
C ARG A 121 -22.15 3.51 -7.58
N LEU A 122 -21.09 2.83 -8.06
CA LEU A 122 -20.04 2.28 -7.21
C LEU A 122 -19.25 3.38 -6.48
N VAL A 123 -19.11 4.54 -7.11
CA VAL A 123 -18.41 5.70 -6.54
C VAL A 123 -19.30 6.47 -5.57
N SER A 124 -20.60 6.64 -5.86
CA SER A 124 -21.54 7.46 -5.07
C SER A 124 -22.04 6.79 -3.79
N SER A 125 -22.04 5.48 -3.74
CA SER A 125 -22.55 4.74 -2.58
C SER A 125 -21.54 3.72 -2.13
N PRO A 126 -21.17 3.69 -0.83
CA PRO A 126 -20.51 2.53 -0.28
C PRO A 126 -21.42 1.32 -0.56
N SER A 127 -20.91 0.35 -1.30
CA SER A 127 -21.70 -0.81 -1.68
C SER A 127 -22.22 -1.51 -0.43
N PRO A 128 -23.53 -1.74 -0.29
CA PRO A 128 -24.03 -2.61 0.77
C PRO A 128 -23.44 -4.02 0.71
N GLU A 129 -22.92 -4.39 -0.47
CA GLU A 129 -22.29 -5.67 -0.77
C GLU A 129 -20.87 -5.76 -0.21
N PHE A 130 -20.25 -4.63 0.10
CA PHE A 130 -18.88 -4.56 0.66
C PHE A 130 -18.79 -3.61 1.85
N PRO A 131 -19.53 -3.86 2.96
CA PRO A 131 -19.58 -2.94 4.09
C PRO A 131 -18.22 -2.76 4.80
N THR A 132 -17.30 -3.70 4.62
CA THR A 132 -15.95 -3.68 5.20
C THR A 132 -14.91 -3.02 4.30
N LEU A 133 -15.21 -2.83 3.01
CA LEU A 133 -14.28 -2.26 2.05
C LEU A 133 -14.58 -0.78 1.83
N LYS A 134 -13.58 0.04 2.06
CA LYS A 134 -13.68 1.47 1.81
C LYS A 134 -13.18 1.79 0.41
N LEU A 135 -14.05 2.37 -0.44
CA LEU A 135 -13.60 3.05 -1.66
C LEU A 135 -12.78 4.27 -1.25
N VAL A 136 -11.52 4.32 -1.67
CA VAL A 136 -10.56 5.33 -1.24
C VAL A 136 -10.09 6.25 -2.37
N ALA A 137 -10.32 5.89 -3.64
CA ALA A 137 -9.96 6.70 -4.79
C ALA A 137 -10.71 6.27 -6.05
N VAL A 138 -10.77 7.16 -7.04
CA VAL A 138 -11.11 6.83 -8.43
C VAL A 138 -9.82 6.50 -9.18
N GLY A 139 -9.79 5.35 -9.79
CA GLY A 139 -8.65 4.86 -10.55
C GLY A 139 -8.58 3.33 -10.52
N GLU A 140 -7.71 2.79 -11.25
CA GLU A 140 -6.66 3.39 -12.09
C GLU A 140 -7.27 3.96 -13.36
N CYS A 141 -6.97 5.23 -13.67
CA CYS A 141 -7.46 5.92 -14.87
C CYS A 141 -6.35 6.77 -15.49
N GLY A 142 -6.48 7.13 -16.76
CA GLY A 142 -5.46 7.95 -17.41
C GLY A 142 -5.28 7.67 -18.88
N LEU A 143 -4.02 7.75 -19.35
CA LEU A 143 -3.61 7.62 -20.75
C LEU A 143 -2.41 6.68 -20.86
N ASP A 144 -2.43 5.81 -21.87
CA ASP A 144 -1.31 4.95 -22.24
C ASP A 144 -1.14 4.97 -23.77
N TYR A 145 -0.06 5.59 -24.24
CA TYR A 145 0.27 5.67 -25.66
C TYR A 145 1.37 4.68 -26.07
N SER A 146 1.68 3.74 -25.19
CA SER A 146 2.60 2.66 -25.52
C SER A 146 2.05 1.79 -26.65
N ARG A 147 2.96 1.11 -27.36
CA ARG A 147 2.59 0.21 -28.47
C ARG A 147 1.71 -0.98 -28.06
N LYS A 148 1.55 -1.22 -26.76
CA LYS A 148 0.70 -2.30 -26.23
C LYS A 148 -0.77 -1.92 -26.17
N ASN A 149 -1.08 -0.63 -26.19
CA ASN A 149 -2.44 -0.14 -26.15
C ASN A 149 -2.95 0.13 -27.57
N THR A 150 -4.09 -0.46 -27.91
CA THR A 150 -4.74 -0.32 -29.22
C THR A 150 -5.95 0.62 -29.19
N VAL A 151 -6.35 1.09 -28.01
CA VAL A 151 -7.48 2.02 -27.85
C VAL A 151 -7.09 3.40 -28.37
N PRO A 152 -7.90 4.03 -29.26
CA PRO A 152 -7.61 5.34 -29.80
C PRO A 152 -7.41 6.40 -28.70
N ARG A 153 -6.45 7.32 -28.90
CA ARG A 153 -6.10 8.37 -27.91
C ARG A 153 -7.31 9.21 -27.50
N GLU A 154 -8.14 9.60 -28.48
CA GLU A 154 -9.35 10.41 -28.22
C GLU A 154 -10.37 9.67 -27.34
N VAL A 155 -10.48 8.36 -27.47
CA VAL A 155 -11.33 7.54 -26.60
C VAL A 155 -10.76 7.52 -25.19
N GLN A 156 -9.45 7.32 -25.05
CA GLN A 156 -8.77 7.36 -23.74
C GLN A 156 -8.95 8.74 -23.08
N LYS A 157 -8.70 9.86 -23.79
CA LYS A 157 -8.85 11.24 -23.27
C LYS A 157 -10.28 11.49 -22.78
N LYS A 158 -11.28 11.11 -23.57
CA LYS A 158 -12.70 11.26 -23.21
C LYS A 158 -13.07 10.47 -21.94
N VAL A 159 -12.56 9.24 -21.81
CA VAL A 159 -12.83 8.38 -20.66
C VAL A 159 -12.08 8.90 -19.44
N PHE A 160 -10.85 9.35 -19.61
CA PHE A 160 -10.06 9.97 -18.55
C PHE A 160 -10.73 11.25 -18.02
N TYR A 161 -11.09 12.19 -18.90
CA TYR A 161 -11.81 13.41 -18.54
C TYR A 161 -13.04 13.13 -17.66
N LYS A 162 -13.90 12.19 -18.07
CA LYS A 162 -15.10 11.84 -17.30
C LYS A 162 -14.79 11.26 -15.92
N GLN A 163 -13.73 10.46 -15.79
CA GLN A 163 -13.32 9.89 -14.50
C GLN A 163 -12.75 10.96 -13.57
N LEU A 164 -11.99 11.93 -14.08
CA LEU A 164 -11.53 13.09 -13.31
C LEU A 164 -12.72 13.87 -12.74
N ARG A 165 -13.72 14.16 -13.60
CA ARG A 165 -14.96 14.83 -13.18
C ARG A 165 -15.66 14.09 -12.07
N LEU A 166 -15.80 12.76 -12.22
CA LEU A 166 -16.42 11.89 -11.23
C LEU A 166 -15.67 11.92 -9.90
N ALA A 167 -14.34 11.85 -9.92
CA ALA A 167 -13.53 11.92 -8.72
C ALA A 167 -13.71 13.25 -7.98
N MET A 168 -13.73 14.35 -8.72
CA MET A 168 -13.94 15.69 -8.14
C MET A 168 -15.35 15.85 -7.54
N GLU A 169 -16.39 15.35 -8.22
CA GLU A 169 -17.77 15.38 -7.75
C GLU A 169 -17.92 14.70 -6.38
N PHE A 170 -17.26 13.57 -6.19
CA PHE A 170 -17.31 12.80 -4.92
C PHE A 170 -16.13 13.09 -3.98
N ASN A 171 -15.28 14.06 -4.29
CA ASN A 171 -14.10 14.43 -3.51
C ASN A 171 -13.22 13.21 -3.14
N LEU A 172 -13.01 12.34 -4.12
CA LEU A 172 -12.17 11.15 -4.01
C LEU A 172 -10.79 11.39 -4.62
N PRO A 173 -9.71 10.92 -4.00
CA PRO A 173 -8.38 10.93 -4.59
C PRO A 173 -8.35 10.28 -5.98
N LEU A 174 -7.30 10.58 -6.73
CA LEU A 174 -7.05 10.01 -8.06
C LEU A 174 -5.86 9.04 -8.03
N VAL A 175 -5.99 7.90 -8.71
CA VAL A 175 -4.87 7.02 -9.07
C VAL A 175 -4.68 7.11 -10.59
N LEU A 176 -3.56 7.72 -11.01
CA LEU A 176 -3.32 8.07 -12.40
C LEU A 176 -2.29 7.17 -13.06
N HIS A 177 -2.69 6.55 -14.15
CA HIS A 177 -1.83 5.89 -15.12
C HIS A 177 -1.56 6.83 -16.30
N ILE A 178 -0.33 7.30 -16.46
CA ILE A 178 0.05 8.09 -17.63
C ILE A 178 1.37 7.54 -18.16
N ARG A 179 1.33 7.01 -19.37
CA ARG A 179 2.46 6.38 -20.01
C ARG A 179 2.62 6.87 -21.44
N ASP A 180 3.79 7.40 -21.76
CA ASP A 180 4.10 7.99 -23.06
C ASP A 180 3.07 9.06 -23.50
N ALA A 181 2.40 9.73 -22.53
CA ALA A 181 1.25 10.63 -22.72
C ALA A 181 1.25 11.83 -21.77
N GLU A 182 2.44 12.31 -21.37
CA GLU A 182 2.58 13.29 -20.28
C GLU A 182 1.91 14.63 -20.59
N GLU A 183 2.09 15.15 -21.82
CA GLU A 183 1.49 16.42 -22.25
C GLU A 183 -0.03 16.34 -22.28
N ASP A 184 -0.59 15.35 -22.95
CA ASP A 184 -2.04 15.14 -23.01
C ASP A 184 -2.64 14.87 -21.62
N GLY A 185 -1.93 14.13 -20.77
CA GLY A 185 -2.37 13.88 -19.40
C GLY A 185 -2.52 15.17 -18.58
N LEU A 186 -1.54 16.06 -18.69
CA LEU A 186 -1.56 17.36 -18.03
C LEU A 186 -2.61 18.30 -18.64
N GLU A 187 -2.80 18.28 -19.96
CA GLU A 187 -3.83 19.03 -20.66
C GLU A 187 -5.23 18.66 -20.17
N VAL A 188 -5.53 17.36 -20.08
CA VAL A 188 -6.85 16.89 -19.62
C VAL A 188 -7.08 17.27 -18.14
N LEU A 189 -6.05 17.22 -17.29
CA LEU A 189 -6.14 17.66 -15.89
C LEU A 189 -6.44 19.17 -15.80
N ASP A 190 -5.81 19.98 -16.65
CA ASP A 190 -6.05 21.43 -16.73
C ASP A 190 -7.45 21.74 -17.27
N GLU A 191 -7.90 21.05 -18.34
CA GLU A 191 -9.23 21.20 -18.93
C GLU A 191 -10.34 20.90 -17.92
N VAL A 192 -10.16 19.87 -17.08
CA VAL A 192 -11.10 19.53 -16.01
C VAL A 192 -11.03 20.55 -14.86
N GLY A 193 -9.92 21.27 -14.71
CA GLY A 193 -9.67 22.19 -13.63
C GLY A 193 -9.32 21.49 -12.31
N VAL A 194 -8.53 20.42 -12.38
CA VAL A 194 -8.09 19.70 -11.17
C VAL A 194 -7.22 20.61 -10.30
N PRO A 195 -7.58 20.85 -9.02
CA PRO A 195 -6.82 21.73 -8.16
C PRO A 195 -5.39 21.29 -7.92
N ALA A 196 -4.45 22.21 -7.82
CA ALA A 196 -3.03 21.92 -7.61
C ALA A 196 -2.77 21.03 -6.38
N ASN A 197 -3.52 21.21 -5.29
CA ASN A 197 -3.38 20.40 -4.06
C ASN A 197 -4.29 19.16 -4.03
N TYR A 198 -4.87 18.78 -5.19
CA TYR A 198 -5.70 17.59 -5.24
C TYR A 198 -4.89 16.34 -4.90
N PRO A 199 -5.43 15.40 -4.11
CA PRO A 199 -4.70 14.18 -3.74
C PRO A 199 -4.60 13.25 -4.95
N ILE A 200 -3.41 13.12 -5.50
CA ILE A 200 -3.11 12.31 -6.69
C ILE A 200 -2.00 11.31 -6.36
N HIS A 201 -2.26 10.04 -6.59
CA HIS A 201 -1.23 9.01 -6.72
C HIS A 201 -0.88 8.89 -8.21
N ARG A 202 0.28 9.43 -8.61
CA ARG A 202 0.84 9.23 -9.95
C ARG A 202 1.53 7.88 -9.97
N HIS A 203 0.73 6.83 -10.16
CA HIS A 203 1.10 5.44 -10.09
C HIS A 203 2.20 5.07 -11.10
N CYS A 204 3.05 4.12 -10.72
CA CYS A 204 4.08 3.49 -11.54
C CYS A 204 4.84 4.50 -12.43
N PHE A 205 5.42 5.52 -11.79
CA PHE A 205 6.01 6.63 -12.52
C PHE A 205 7.20 6.19 -13.37
N GLY A 206 7.04 6.27 -14.69
CA GLY A 206 8.04 5.88 -15.67
C GLY A 206 8.82 7.05 -16.29
N GLY A 207 8.57 8.29 -15.87
CA GLY A 207 9.25 9.48 -16.39
C GLY A 207 10.62 9.71 -15.78
N ASP A 208 11.32 10.70 -16.30
CA ASP A 208 12.61 11.16 -15.78
C ASP A 208 12.45 12.11 -14.57
N LEU A 209 13.59 12.52 -14.00
CA LEU A 209 13.62 13.45 -12.87
C LEU A 209 13.00 14.81 -13.18
N LYS A 210 13.14 15.32 -14.41
CA LYS A 210 12.57 16.60 -14.83
C LYS A 210 11.06 16.52 -14.82
N ALA A 211 10.50 15.46 -15.37
CA ALA A 211 9.06 15.20 -15.36
C ALA A 211 8.53 15.04 -13.91
N ALA A 212 9.23 14.29 -13.05
CA ALA A 212 8.83 14.14 -11.65
C ALA A 212 8.79 15.48 -10.89
N LYS A 213 9.82 16.32 -11.06
CA LYS A 213 9.87 17.66 -10.45
C LYS A 213 8.76 18.55 -10.98
N TYR A 214 8.46 18.47 -12.28
CA TYR A 214 7.38 19.24 -12.89
C TYR A 214 6.01 18.83 -12.33
N TRP A 215 5.73 17.52 -12.22
CA TRP A 215 4.50 17.01 -11.61
C TRP A 215 4.31 17.51 -10.18
N ILE A 216 5.33 17.39 -9.34
CA ILE A 216 5.26 17.82 -7.94
C ILE A 216 5.11 19.34 -7.82
N SER A 217 5.70 20.11 -8.73
CA SER A 217 5.56 21.57 -8.78
C SER A 217 4.16 22.00 -9.19
N LYS A 218 3.60 21.34 -10.22
CA LYS A 218 2.26 21.64 -10.75
C LYS A 218 1.16 21.12 -9.83
N PHE A 219 1.33 19.91 -9.28
CA PHE A 219 0.42 19.28 -8.35
C PHE A 219 1.10 18.95 -7.02
N PRO A 220 1.29 19.95 -6.13
CA PRO A 220 1.93 19.71 -4.82
C PRO A 220 1.20 18.67 -3.95
N GLY A 221 -0.10 18.44 -4.19
CA GLY A 221 -0.89 17.38 -3.54
C GLY A 221 -0.56 15.96 -4.06
N SER A 222 0.22 15.84 -5.15
CA SER A 222 0.55 14.55 -5.74
C SER A 222 1.69 13.83 -5.03
N LYS A 223 1.70 12.49 -5.17
CA LYS A 223 2.81 11.62 -4.80
C LYS A 223 3.15 10.69 -5.98
N ILE A 224 4.42 10.36 -6.09
CA ILE A 224 5.01 9.56 -7.16
C ILE A 224 5.09 8.10 -6.71
N GLY A 225 4.44 7.21 -7.46
CA GLY A 225 4.48 5.77 -7.23
C GLY A 225 5.80 5.15 -7.66
N VAL A 226 6.38 4.32 -6.81
CA VAL A 226 7.68 3.65 -7.00
C VAL A 226 7.48 2.16 -6.89
N THR A 227 7.72 1.44 -7.99
CA THR A 227 7.54 -0.02 -8.09
C THR A 227 8.86 -0.79 -7.96
N GLY A 228 8.80 -2.12 -7.99
CA GLY A 228 9.96 -3.01 -8.09
C GLY A 228 10.89 -2.73 -9.29
N LEU A 229 10.45 -1.89 -10.24
CA LEU A 229 11.27 -1.44 -11.38
C LEU A 229 12.63 -0.87 -10.95
N ILE A 230 12.68 -0.14 -9.82
CA ILE A 230 13.92 0.45 -9.30
C ILE A 230 15.01 -0.57 -8.96
N THR A 231 14.65 -1.84 -8.83
CA THR A 231 15.59 -2.93 -8.57
C THR A 231 16.29 -3.42 -9.85
N TYR A 232 15.87 -2.97 -11.03
CA TYR A 232 16.44 -3.39 -12.30
C TYR A 232 17.61 -2.51 -12.73
N SER A 233 18.65 -3.12 -13.26
CA SER A 233 19.90 -2.42 -13.64
C SER A 233 19.72 -1.35 -14.74
N HIS A 234 18.67 -1.46 -15.55
CA HIS A 234 18.36 -0.52 -16.63
C HIS A 234 17.44 0.63 -16.20
N ALA A 235 16.91 0.62 -14.97
CA ALA A 235 15.97 1.62 -14.46
C ALA A 235 16.66 2.90 -13.96
N VAL A 236 17.62 3.43 -14.72
CA VAL A 236 18.48 4.54 -14.31
C VAL A 236 17.68 5.79 -13.94
N ASP A 237 16.65 6.14 -14.70
CA ASP A 237 15.87 7.33 -14.46
C ASP A 237 14.97 7.18 -13.23
N ALA A 238 14.35 6.00 -13.03
CA ALA A 238 13.57 5.72 -11.82
C ALA A 238 14.45 5.80 -10.56
N VAL A 239 15.68 5.30 -10.60
CA VAL A 239 16.66 5.42 -9.50
C VAL A 239 16.99 6.89 -9.23
N LYS A 240 17.24 7.71 -10.25
CA LYS A 240 17.49 9.17 -10.10
C LYS A 240 16.28 9.89 -9.49
N VAL A 241 15.05 9.51 -9.88
CA VAL A 241 13.82 10.06 -9.30
C VAL A 241 13.79 9.76 -7.82
N VAL A 242 13.99 8.50 -7.44
CA VAL A 242 14.01 8.10 -6.02
C VAL A 242 15.11 8.82 -5.26
N GLU A 243 16.31 8.95 -5.81
CA GLU A 243 17.44 9.63 -5.17
C GLU A 243 17.13 11.10 -4.85
N GLN A 244 16.53 11.83 -5.80
CA GLN A 244 16.40 13.29 -5.77
C GLN A 244 15.07 13.80 -5.23
N ILE A 245 13.99 13.03 -5.36
CA ILE A 245 12.67 13.43 -4.85
C ILE A 245 12.59 13.15 -3.34
N SER A 246 12.00 14.06 -2.59
CA SER A 246 11.86 13.89 -1.13
C SER A 246 10.96 12.69 -0.79
N LEU A 247 11.24 12.03 0.32
CA LEU A 247 10.55 10.81 0.71
C LEU A 247 9.04 11.04 0.95
N GLU A 248 8.66 12.26 1.37
CA GLU A 248 7.27 12.68 1.56
C GLU A 248 6.48 12.72 0.25
N LYS A 249 7.16 12.68 -0.90
CA LYS A 249 6.53 12.68 -2.23
C LYS A 249 6.52 11.31 -2.90
N LEU A 250 7.00 10.27 -2.23
CA LEU A 250 7.04 8.92 -2.77
C LEU A 250 5.96 8.04 -2.14
N LEU A 251 5.35 7.17 -2.95
CA LEU A 251 4.53 6.04 -2.51
C LEU A 251 5.18 4.74 -2.97
N LEU A 252 5.29 3.78 -2.08
CA LEU A 252 5.85 2.47 -2.40
C LEU A 252 4.74 1.51 -2.78
N GLU A 253 4.89 0.89 -3.92
CA GLU A 253 3.90 -0.01 -4.49
C GLU A 253 4.56 -1.19 -5.20
N THR A 254 3.79 -2.26 -5.37
CA THR A 254 4.26 -3.40 -6.18
C THR A 254 3.83 -3.30 -7.63
N ASP A 255 2.65 -2.73 -7.89
CA ASP A 255 1.92 -2.92 -9.14
C ASP A 255 1.74 -4.42 -9.47
N ALA A 256 1.59 -5.23 -8.42
CA ALA A 256 1.44 -6.66 -8.57
C ALA A 256 0.23 -7.01 -9.46
N PRO A 257 0.42 -7.94 -10.41
CA PRO A 257 1.43 -8.97 -10.55
C PRO A 257 2.69 -8.58 -11.37
N TYR A 258 2.89 -7.31 -11.64
CA TYR A 258 4.00 -6.81 -12.46
C TYR A 258 5.25 -6.52 -11.62
N PHE A 259 6.34 -6.12 -12.25
CA PHE A 259 7.58 -5.59 -11.64
C PHE A 259 8.12 -6.40 -10.46
N VAL A 260 8.22 -7.74 -10.60
CA VAL A 260 8.81 -8.62 -9.57
C VAL A 260 10.20 -8.11 -9.17
N PRO A 261 10.43 -7.70 -7.91
CA PRO A 261 11.73 -7.21 -7.48
C PRO A 261 12.84 -8.25 -7.67
N ARG A 262 14.06 -7.81 -7.97
CA ARG A 262 15.19 -8.72 -8.25
C ARG A 262 15.61 -9.57 -7.04
N ALA A 263 15.32 -9.11 -5.83
CA ALA A 263 15.62 -9.82 -4.60
C ALA A 263 14.74 -11.05 -4.38
N VAL A 264 13.54 -11.10 -4.99
CA VAL A 264 12.63 -12.23 -4.88
C VAL A 264 13.24 -13.49 -5.49
N LYS A 265 13.41 -14.53 -4.66
CA LYS A 265 14.09 -15.78 -5.04
C LYS A 265 13.18 -16.72 -5.83
N ASN A 266 11.94 -16.89 -5.39
CA ASN A 266 10.93 -17.71 -6.06
C ASN A 266 10.18 -16.88 -7.10
N ARG A 267 10.71 -16.89 -8.33
CA ARG A 267 10.14 -16.09 -9.41
C ARG A 267 9.03 -16.87 -10.12
N HIS A 268 7.84 -16.80 -9.57
CA HIS A 268 6.63 -17.25 -10.29
C HIS A 268 6.23 -16.32 -11.44
N ASN A 269 7.10 -15.43 -11.91
CA ASN A 269 6.82 -14.33 -12.83
C ASN A 269 5.61 -13.47 -12.39
N CYS A 270 5.34 -13.45 -11.11
CA CYS A 270 4.23 -12.77 -10.48
C CYS A 270 4.74 -12.02 -9.23
N SER A 271 4.49 -10.71 -9.17
CA SER A 271 4.68 -9.96 -7.95
C SER A 271 3.46 -10.14 -7.03
N PHE A 272 3.65 -9.99 -5.73
CA PHE A 272 2.64 -10.05 -4.69
C PHE A 272 2.73 -8.80 -3.81
N PRO A 273 1.65 -8.42 -3.09
CA PRO A 273 1.66 -7.20 -2.28
C PRO A 273 2.77 -7.15 -1.22
N GLY A 274 3.15 -8.29 -0.64
CA GLY A 274 4.25 -8.39 0.32
C GLY A 274 5.61 -8.00 -0.25
N HIS A 275 5.81 -8.15 -1.56
CA HIS A 275 7.07 -7.77 -2.22
C HIS A 275 7.38 -6.26 -2.17
N VAL A 276 6.44 -5.42 -1.70
CA VAL A 276 6.70 -3.99 -1.47
C VAL A 276 7.84 -3.77 -0.46
N ILE A 277 8.13 -4.75 0.40
CA ILE A 277 9.29 -4.68 1.31
C ILE A 277 10.60 -4.51 0.55
N HIS A 278 10.78 -5.20 -0.57
CA HIS A 278 11.99 -5.09 -1.40
C HIS A 278 12.08 -3.75 -2.14
N VAL A 279 10.93 -3.14 -2.45
CA VAL A 279 10.90 -1.75 -2.95
C VAL A 279 11.38 -0.80 -1.86
N ALA A 280 10.90 -0.97 -0.62
CA ALA A 280 11.32 -0.17 0.52
C ALA A 280 12.82 -0.33 0.84
N GLU A 281 13.36 -1.54 0.78
CA GLU A 281 14.78 -1.84 0.97
C GLU A 281 15.65 -1.13 -0.08
N GLU A 282 15.26 -1.18 -1.35
CA GLU A 282 16.01 -0.51 -2.42
C GLU A 282 15.92 1.02 -2.28
N VAL A 283 14.75 1.59 -1.92
CA VAL A 283 14.61 3.02 -1.61
C VAL A 283 15.51 3.42 -0.43
N ALA A 284 15.56 2.62 0.63
CA ALA A 284 16.42 2.85 1.80
C ALA A 284 17.91 2.88 1.41
N LYS A 285 18.32 1.96 0.55
CA LYS A 285 19.68 1.86 0.01
C LYS A 285 20.02 3.05 -0.88
N ILE A 286 19.16 3.42 -1.84
CA ILE A 286 19.36 4.57 -2.74
C ILE A 286 19.48 5.86 -1.94
N LYS A 287 18.59 6.09 -0.99
CA LYS A 287 18.56 7.30 -0.14
C LYS A 287 19.57 7.27 1.01
N LYS A 288 20.21 6.13 1.28
CA LYS A 288 21.16 5.93 2.39
C LYS A 288 20.55 6.25 3.76
N ILE A 289 19.31 5.81 3.97
CA ILE A 289 18.54 5.98 5.21
C ILE A 289 18.09 4.62 5.75
N MET A 290 17.61 4.58 7.00
CA MET A 290 17.12 3.35 7.59
C MET A 290 15.80 2.91 6.94
N LEU A 291 15.64 1.60 6.69
CA LEU A 291 14.41 0.99 6.17
C LEU A 291 13.16 1.42 6.94
N LYS A 292 13.25 1.47 8.28
CA LYS A 292 12.15 1.93 9.12
C LYS A 292 11.64 3.32 8.76
N VAL A 293 12.54 4.26 8.44
CA VAL A 293 12.17 5.63 8.05
C VAL A 293 11.38 5.62 6.75
N VAL A 294 11.78 4.76 5.80
CA VAL A 294 11.09 4.59 4.51
C VAL A 294 9.69 4.02 4.71
N LEU A 295 9.57 2.97 5.51
CA LEU A 295 8.27 2.32 5.79
C LEU A 295 7.31 3.24 6.53
N ASP A 296 7.78 3.93 7.57
CA ASP A 296 6.98 4.86 8.35
C ASP A 296 6.47 6.02 7.46
N GLN A 297 7.35 6.58 6.62
CA GLN A 297 6.96 7.66 5.72
C GLN A 297 5.97 7.19 4.65
N ASN A 298 6.14 5.97 4.12
CA ASN A 298 5.17 5.40 3.17
C ASN A 298 3.76 5.31 3.77
N LEU A 299 3.64 4.90 5.03
CA LEU A 299 2.35 4.89 5.73
C LEU A 299 1.77 6.29 5.90
N ILE A 300 2.59 7.28 6.23
CA ILE A 300 2.15 8.68 6.35
C ILE A 300 1.63 9.15 4.98
N ASN A 301 2.40 8.91 3.92
CA ASN A 301 2.05 9.29 2.56
C ASN A 301 0.75 8.61 2.07
N ALA A 302 0.58 7.32 2.37
CA ALA A 302 -0.64 6.58 2.05
C ALA A 302 -1.87 7.15 2.79
N LYS A 303 -1.72 7.52 4.07
CA LYS A 303 -2.79 8.18 4.85
C LYS A 303 -3.17 9.53 4.26
N GLU A 304 -2.20 10.32 3.83
CA GLU A 304 -2.46 11.64 3.23
C GLU A 304 -3.25 11.53 1.93
N ILE A 305 -2.90 10.58 1.04
CA ILE A 305 -3.62 10.37 -0.22
C ILE A 305 -4.96 9.69 0.01
N TYR A 306 -4.98 8.51 0.64
CA TYR A 306 -6.14 7.62 0.65
C TYR A 306 -7.03 7.77 1.88
N LYS A 307 -6.61 8.57 2.87
CA LYS A 307 -7.33 8.72 4.15
C LYS A 307 -7.64 7.38 4.82
N VAL A 308 -6.73 6.41 4.65
CA VAL A 308 -6.82 5.11 5.32
C VAL A 308 -6.36 5.24 6.76
N PHE A 309 -7.16 4.70 7.69
CA PHE A 309 -6.84 4.72 9.12
C PHE A 309 -6.39 3.34 9.57
N PHE A 310 -5.18 3.26 10.11
CA PHE A 310 -4.69 2.06 10.79
C PHE A 310 -5.20 2.12 12.24
N CYS A 311 -6.10 1.21 12.62
CA CYS A 311 -6.64 1.18 13.97
C CYS A 311 -5.55 0.74 14.96
N HIS A 312 -5.35 1.52 16.02
CA HIS A 312 -4.41 1.19 17.12
C HIS A 312 -5.01 0.16 18.10
N LYS A 313 -5.85 -0.79 17.65
CA LYS A 313 -6.42 -1.82 18.53
C LYS A 313 -5.36 -2.65 19.26
N HIS A 314 -4.14 -2.74 18.73
CA HIS A 314 -3.04 -3.45 19.38
C HIS A 314 -2.57 -2.83 20.70
N HIS A 315 -2.74 -1.51 20.91
CA HIS A 315 -2.37 -0.90 22.21
C HIS A 315 -3.29 -1.36 23.34
N ASN A 316 -4.56 -1.63 23.05
CA ASN A 316 -5.52 -2.07 24.07
C ASN A 316 -5.42 -3.57 24.35
N ARG A 317 -5.05 -4.40 23.35
CA ARG A 317 -4.85 -5.84 23.55
C ARG A 317 -3.57 -6.13 24.33
N ILE A 318 -2.48 -5.40 24.05
CA ILE A 318 -1.24 -5.51 24.85
C ILE A 318 -1.47 -5.01 26.28
N ARG A 319 -2.30 -3.98 26.47
CA ARG A 319 -2.68 -3.52 27.82
C ARG A 319 -3.52 -4.56 28.56
N SER A 320 -4.50 -5.20 27.90
CA SER A 320 -5.29 -6.27 28.50
C SER A 320 -4.45 -7.52 28.81
N TYR A 321 -3.54 -7.94 27.93
CA TYR A 321 -2.61 -9.04 28.23
C TYR A 321 -1.64 -8.69 29.36
N GLN A 322 -1.14 -7.46 29.43
CA GLN A 322 -0.27 -7.02 30.54
C GLN A 322 -1.02 -6.86 31.85
N GLU A 323 -2.30 -6.50 31.81
CA GLU A 323 -3.19 -6.44 32.96
C GLU A 323 -3.58 -7.85 33.43
N GLU A 324 -3.93 -8.76 32.50
CA GLU A 324 -4.18 -10.19 32.81
C GLU A 324 -2.93 -10.90 33.35
N GLU A 325 -1.75 -10.62 32.81
CA GLU A 325 -0.49 -11.19 33.30
C GLU A 325 -0.12 -10.63 34.67
N LYS A 326 -0.40 -9.36 34.96
CA LYS A 326 -0.26 -8.76 36.27
C LYS A 326 -1.26 -9.32 37.29
N GLU A 327 -2.52 -9.51 36.88
CA GLU A 327 -3.54 -10.14 37.76
C GLU A 327 -3.22 -11.62 38.01
N SER A 328 -2.79 -12.37 37.00
CA SER A 328 -2.39 -13.78 37.19
C SER A 328 -1.13 -13.91 38.08
N ASN A 329 -0.19 -13.00 37.99
CA ASN A 329 1.00 -12.96 38.83
C ASN A 329 0.67 -12.51 40.27
N LEU A 330 -0.30 -11.61 40.48
CA LEU A 330 -0.83 -11.24 41.78
C LEU A 330 -1.57 -12.40 42.46
N MET A 331 -2.46 -13.08 41.71
CA MET A 331 -3.17 -14.28 42.20
C MET A 331 -2.23 -15.46 42.48
N GLY A 332 -1.16 -15.61 41.69
CA GLY A 332 -0.12 -16.63 41.90
C GLY A 332 0.71 -16.37 43.19
N ASN A 333 0.94 -15.10 43.54
CA ASN A 333 1.63 -14.72 44.77
C ASN A 333 0.75 -14.86 46.01
N ASP A 334 -0.53 -14.58 45.93
CA ASP A 334 -1.48 -14.77 47.06
C ASP A 334 -1.71 -16.27 47.34
N ARG A 335 -1.77 -17.12 46.33
CA ARG A 335 -1.81 -18.58 46.54
C ARG A 335 -0.52 -19.13 47.13
N LYS A 336 0.64 -18.56 46.82
CA LYS A 336 1.90 -18.93 47.50
C LYS A 336 1.96 -18.43 48.94
N LYS A 337 1.49 -17.22 49.21
CA LYS A 337 1.41 -16.68 50.60
C LYS A 337 0.44 -17.50 51.47
N SER A 338 -0.76 -17.82 50.96
CA SER A 338 -1.75 -18.64 51.68
C SER A 338 -1.25 -20.07 51.96
N LYS A 339 -0.47 -20.68 51.06
CA LYS A 339 0.15 -22.01 51.26
C LYS A 339 1.29 -21.96 52.28
N VAL A 340 2.03 -20.87 52.33
CA VAL A 340 3.10 -20.68 53.35
C VAL A 340 2.52 -20.44 54.72
N GLU A 341 1.43 -19.66 54.83
CA GLU A 341 0.72 -19.39 56.06
C GLU A 341 -0.02 -20.60 56.61
N ALA A 342 -0.68 -21.39 55.72
CA ALA A 342 -1.27 -22.69 56.08
C ALA A 342 -0.25 -23.75 56.52
N LYS A 343 0.99 -23.67 56.01
CA LYS A 343 2.10 -24.52 56.49
C LYS A 343 2.67 -24.08 57.82
N ARG A 344 2.70 -22.77 58.13
CA ARG A 344 3.11 -22.24 59.44
C ARG A 344 2.13 -22.60 60.55
N LEU A 345 0.82 -22.58 60.27
CA LEU A 345 -0.23 -22.96 61.23
C LEU A 345 -0.28 -24.46 61.55
N ARG A 346 0.25 -25.33 60.68
CA ARG A 346 0.37 -26.78 60.91
C ARG A 346 1.63 -27.20 61.70
N CYS A 347 2.56 -26.27 61.94
CA CYS A 347 3.75 -26.53 62.74
C CYS A 347 3.66 -25.97 64.16
N LEU A 348 2.50 -25.43 64.56
CA LEU A 348 2.23 -24.86 65.87
C LEU A 348 1.13 -25.60 66.66
N ASN A 349 0.70 -26.78 66.19
CA ASN A 349 -0.13 -27.72 66.94
C ASN A 349 0.57 -29.07 67.11
#